data_577ecbdd1b05f8c50a877c03fd426673
#
_entry.id   577ecbdd1b05f8c50a877c03fd426673
#
_cell.length_a   1.000
_cell.length_b   1.000
_cell.length_c   1.000
_cell.angle_alpha   90.00
_cell.angle_beta   90.00
_cell.angle_gamma   90.00
#
_symmetry.space_group_name_H-M   'P 1'
#
loop_
_entity.id
_entity.type
_entity.pdbx_description
1 polymer ?
#
loop_
_entity_poly.entity_id
_entity_poly.type
_entity_poly.pdbx_seq_one_letter_code
_entity_poly.pdbx_strand_id
1 'polypeptide(L)'
;MNAPTTPSADGSASGGGIEHPATRPEVPPERPAPPATPRPADASTLPGSRWQPLAHRVRERVREREHEHPADDLPGRSARHRRPHHEAHIQVPLPADGPLPPPAPAPGPRPAGAPSPDAVQIRRTMAEIEPIADKVVSYFYALLFVRNPDLRALFPAAMDTQRDRLFKALLTAAEHADDTATLTAYLSQLGRGHRKYGTLPTHYPAVGECLIGALSRYAPQTWSEAAEAAWVRVYTTVSQIMIDAAAGDERTSPAWWQAEIVSHEARTPDIAVLTLRPDQPYPFLAGQYTSVETPWWPRTWRNYSFSCAPRADGLLSFHVKAVPAGWVSGALVHRARPGDVIRLGPPAGSMTVDHGTDDGMLCLGGGTGIAPIKALVEDVARHGRSRPVEVFYGARHHDDLYDIDTMLRLQKTHPWLSVRPVVSDGPTLGLSGQLPQVVRKYGPWNAYDAFLSGPPGMVRSGVDTLVGIGIPSHRIRHDSIDELMASATG
;
A
#
# COMPACT_ATOMS: atom_id res chain seq x y z
N MET A 1 -42.11 -48.99 37.32
CA MET A 1 -42.32 -49.05 38.77
C MET A 1 -41.89 -47.72 39.38
N ASN A 2 -42.94 -47.06 39.88
CA ASN A 2 -42.94 -46.01 40.93
C ASN A 2 -42.17 -44.69 40.73
N ALA A 3 -42.92 -43.67 40.32
CA ALA A 3 -42.91 -42.37 41.03
C ALA A 3 -43.58 -42.53 42.40
N PRO A 4 -43.45 -41.70 43.41
CA PRO A 4 -44.26 -40.48 43.55
C PRO A 4 -43.61 -39.26 44.23
N THR A 5 -44.16 -38.11 44.03
CA THR A 5 -45.07 -37.16 44.73
C THR A 5 -44.42 -36.03 45.45
N THR A 6 -44.86 -34.85 45.05
CA THR A 6 -44.84 -33.55 45.79
C THR A 6 -45.61 -33.59 47.10
N PRO A 7 -45.37 -32.65 48.05
CA PRO A 7 -46.48 -31.76 48.39
C PRO A 7 -46.12 -30.27 48.57
N SER A 8 -47.13 -29.44 48.29
CA SER A 8 -47.28 -28.04 48.67
C SER A 8 -47.54 -27.85 50.15
N ALA A 9 -47.21 -26.71 50.73
CA ALA A 9 -47.97 -26.04 51.79
C ALA A 9 -47.60 -24.57 51.96
N ASP A 10 -48.65 -23.78 52.05
CA ASP A 10 -48.80 -22.39 52.37
C ASP A 10 -48.14 -21.90 53.65
N GLY A 11 -47.91 -20.58 53.71
CA GLY A 11 -47.60 -19.86 54.97
C GLY A 11 -47.38 -18.38 54.76
N SER A 12 -48.45 -17.58 54.81
CA SER A 12 -48.45 -16.14 54.84
C SER A 12 -47.93 -15.59 56.19
N ALA A 13 -47.25 -14.44 56.19
CA ALA A 13 -47.40 -13.33 57.13
C ALA A 13 -46.52 -12.11 56.80
N SER A 14 -47.17 -11.04 56.54
CA SER A 14 -47.08 -9.61 56.88
C SER A 14 -45.78 -9.03 57.42
N GLY A 15 -45.41 -7.84 56.84
CA GLY A 15 -45.10 -6.66 57.64
C GLY A 15 -43.77 -6.00 57.42
N GLY A 16 -43.77 -4.75 57.00
CA GLY A 16 -42.71 -3.80 57.30
C GLY A 16 -42.06 -3.12 56.04
N GLY A 17 -42.65 -2.01 55.64
CA GLY A 17 -42.07 -1.12 54.66
C GLY A 17 -40.89 -0.34 55.23
N ILE A 18 -39.82 -0.25 54.49
CA ILE A 18 -38.84 0.81 54.59
C ILE A 18 -38.61 1.33 53.17
N GLU A 19 -39.04 2.58 52.95
CA GLU A 19 -38.72 3.33 51.74
C GLU A 19 -37.24 3.62 51.65
N HIS A 20 -36.60 3.20 50.61
CA HIS A 20 -35.30 3.72 50.19
C HIS A 20 -35.48 4.70 49.05
N PRO A 21 -34.80 5.87 49.09
CA PRO A 21 -34.91 6.87 48.04
C PRO A 21 -34.28 6.39 46.76
N ALA A 22 -34.98 6.64 45.65
CA ALA A 22 -34.54 6.35 44.30
C ALA A 22 -33.20 7.04 43.98
N THR A 23 -32.16 6.31 43.83
CA THR A 23 -30.91 6.77 43.24
C THR A 23 -31.09 7.02 41.74
N ARG A 24 -30.91 8.30 41.35
CA ARG A 24 -30.78 8.71 39.96
C ARG A 24 -29.68 7.89 39.28
N PRO A 25 -29.84 7.44 38.02
CA PRO A 25 -28.73 6.86 37.29
C PRO A 25 -27.67 7.93 37.03
N GLU A 26 -26.44 7.67 37.47
CA GLU A 26 -25.27 8.46 37.10
C GLU A 26 -25.05 8.37 35.59
N VAL A 27 -25.04 9.51 34.94
CA VAL A 27 -24.64 9.68 33.54
C VAL A 27 -23.12 9.47 33.51
N PRO A 28 -22.60 8.53 32.70
CA PRO A 28 -21.15 8.37 32.58
C PRO A 28 -20.52 9.65 32.00
N PRO A 29 -19.29 10.02 32.40
CA PRO A 29 -18.62 11.21 31.91
C PRO A 29 -18.45 11.14 30.39
N GLU A 30 -18.82 12.22 29.71
CA GLU A 30 -18.58 12.40 28.28
C GLU A 30 -17.10 12.18 27.97
N ARG A 31 -16.82 11.29 27.02
CA ARG A 31 -15.48 11.12 26.47
C ARG A 31 -15.05 12.44 25.82
N PRO A 32 -13.80 12.88 26.02
CA PRO A 32 -13.28 14.03 25.30
C PRO A 32 -13.36 13.77 23.79
N ALA A 33 -13.91 14.75 23.07
CA ALA A 33 -13.99 14.72 21.62
C ALA A 33 -12.60 14.50 21.03
N PRO A 34 -12.46 13.67 19.97
CA PRO A 34 -11.18 13.52 19.29
C PRO A 34 -10.73 14.88 18.77
N PRO A 35 -9.40 15.16 18.76
CA PRO A 35 -8.87 16.41 18.24
C PRO A 35 -9.36 16.60 16.81
N ALA A 36 -9.92 17.76 16.52
CA ALA A 36 -10.41 18.13 15.20
C ALA A 36 -9.29 17.93 14.17
N THR A 37 -9.57 17.12 13.15
CA THR A 37 -8.71 17.06 11.97
C THR A 37 -8.59 18.46 11.40
N PRO A 38 -7.37 18.95 11.09
CA PRO A 38 -7.23 20.24 10.42
C PRO A 38 -8.01 20.15 9.09
N ARG A 39 -8.97 21.06 8.91
CA ARG A 39 -9.67 21.23 7.62
C ARG A 39 -8.61 21.46 6.55
N PRO A 40 -8.70 20.82 5.38
CA PRO A 40 -7.84 21.15 4.25
C PRO A 40 -7.99 22.64 3.96
N ALA A 41 -6.87 23.35 3.84
CA ALA A 41 -6.88 24.71 3.35
C ALA A 41 -7.48 24.71 1.94
N ASP A 42 -8.42 25.63 1.70
CA ASP A 42 -9.12 25.81 0.43
C ASP A 42 -8.15 25.73 -0.76
N ALA A 43 -8.28 24.70 -1.58
CA ALA A 43 -7.46 24.49 -2.76
C ALA A 43 -7.68 25.56 -3.85
N SER A 44 -8.73 26.42 -3.67
CA SER A 44 -9.09 27.49 -4.59
C SER A 44 -8.17 28.72 -4.55
N THR A 45 -7.23 28.81 -3.59
CA THR A 45 -6.34 29.96 -3.41
C THR A 45 -4.87 29.68 -3.73
N LEU A 46 -4.52 28.56 -4.34
CA LEU A 46 -3.15 28.30 -4.78
C LEU A 46 -2.89 29.00 -6.12
N PRO A 47 -2.09 30.09 -6.17
CA PRO A 47 -1.74 30.72 -7.44
C PRO A 47 -0.95 29.74 -8.29
N GLY A 48 -1.33 29.57 -9.57
CA GLY A 48 -0.63 28.69 -10.54
C GLY A 48 0.85 29.02 -10.78
N SER A 49 1.36 30.06 -10.14
CA SER A 49 2.77 30.50 -10.18
C SER A 49 3.67 29.85 -9.10
N ARG A 50 3.13 29.04 -8.16
CA ARG A 50 3.95 28.41 -7.10
C ARG A 50 4.84 27.26 -7.59
N TRP A 51 4.55 26.74 -8.74
CA TRP A 51 5.34 25.68 -9.37
C TRP A 51 6.23 26.24 -10.49
N GLN A 52 6.80 27.41 -10.29
CA GLN A 52 7.96 27.83 -11.06
C GLN A 52 9.00 26.70 -10.99
N PRO A 53 9.60 26.32 -12.12
CA PRO A 53 10.25 25.02 -12.25
C PRO A 53 11.16 24.76 -11.06
N LEU A 54 11.01 23.57 -10.45
CA LEU A 54 11.86 23.08 -9.38
C LEU A 54 13.34 23.31 -9.69
N ALA A 55 13.70 23.30 -10.99
CA ALA A 55 14.97 23.64 -11.57
C ALA A 55 15.54 25.00 -11.12
N HIS A 56 14.72 26.05 -11.09
CA HIS A 56 15.21 27.38 -10.72
C HIS A 56 15.54 27.45 -9.23
N ARG A 57 14.69 26.90 -8.37
CA ARG A 57 14.91 26.88 -6.91
C ARG A 57 16.04 25.96 -6.48
N VAL A 58 16.20 24.80 -7.14
CA VAL A 58 17.32 23.89 -6.88
C VAL A 58 18.63 24.54 -7.27
N ARG A 59 18.71 25.22 -8.45
CA ARG A 59 19.90 25.90 -8.91
C ARG A 59 20.28 27.11 -8.04
N GLU A 60 19.31 27.91 -7.60
CA GLU A 60 19.59 29.05 -6.70
C GLU A 60 20.14 28.56 -5.36
N ARG A 61 19.55 27.58 -4.73
CA ARG A 61 20.04 27.06 -3.45
C ARG A 61 21.38 26.31 -3.53
N VAL A 62 21.69 25.68 -4.65
CA VAL A 62 23.01 25.09 -4.87
C VAL A 62 24.05 26.18 -4.99
N ARG A 63 23.79 27.27 -5.75
CA ARG A 63 24.71 28.43 -5.89
C ARG A 63 24.92 29.21 -4.60
N GLU A 64 23.85 29.40 -3.80
CA GLU A 64 23.96 30.06 -2.49
C GLU A 64 24.89 29.31 -1.53
N ARG A 65 24.94 27.98 -1.61
CA ARG A 65 25.80 27.14 -0.74
C ARG A 65 27.26 27.01 -1.22
N GLU A 66 27.51 27.10 -2.51
CA GLU A 66 28.87 27.17 -3.05
C GLU A 66 29.59 28.48 -2.61
N HIS A 67 28.80 29.53 -2.25
CA HIS A 67 29.31 30.78 -1.71
C HIS A 67 29.46 30.82 -0.18
N GLU A 68 28.88 29.85 0.55
CA GLU A 68 28.96 29.79 2.02
C GLU A 68 30.11 28.95 2.58
N HIS A 69 30.90 28.26 1.74
CA HIS A 69 32.11 27.54 2.14
C HIS A 69 33.33 28.03 1.35
N PRO A 70 34.02 29.11 1.81
CA PRO A 70 35.38 29.33 1.39
C PRO A 70 36.30 28.29 2.06
N ALA A 71 37.19 27.70 1.28
CA ALA A 71 38.23 26.81 1.76
C ALA A 71 39.08 27.44 2.88
N ASP A 72 39.28 26.64 3.94
CA ASP A 72 40.26 26.95 4.98
C ASP A 72 41.66 27.19 4.39
N ASP A 73 42.21 28.38 4.56
CA ASP A 73 43.64 28.63 4.52
C ASP A 73 44.08 29.52 5.69
N LEU A 74 45.10 29.08 6.37
CA LEU A 74 45.66 29.57 7.62
C LEU A 74 46.51 30.82 7.47
N PRO A 75 46.97 31.52 8.55
CA PRO A 75 46.93 32.98 8.68
C PRO A 75 48.25 33.69 8.41
N GLY A 76 48.15 34.94 7.99
CA GLY A 76 49.30 35.85 7.90
C GLY A 76 49.01 37.33 7.74
N ARG A 77 49.01 38.04 8.87
CA ARG A 77 49.40 39.49 9.08
C ARG A 77 48.64 40.62 8.40
N SER A 78 47.94 41.33 9.27
CA SER A 78 47.86 42.80 9.48
C SER A 78 48.07 43.79 8.30
N ALA A 79 47.07 44.66 8.09
CA ALA A 79 47.18 46.12 8.30
C ALA A 79 45.89 46.86 7.95
N ARG A 80 45.61 47.85 8.75
CA ARG A 80 44.51 48.82 8.74
C ARG A 80 44.43 49.60 7.44
N HIS A 81 43.21 50.02 6.94
CA HIS A 81 42.85 51.43 6.77
C HIS A 81 41.39 51.64 6.33
N ARG A 82 40.88 52.75 6.79
CA ARG A 82 39.55 53.39 6.81
C ARG A 82 38.81 53.49 5.48
N ARG A 83 37.48 53.60 5.62
CA ARG A 83 36.44 54.07 4.69
C ARG A 83 36.76 55.49 4.12
N PRO A 84 36.15 55.97 3.03
CA PRO A 84 34.76 56.45 3.10
C PRO A 84 33.87 56.19 1.85
N HIS A 85 32.57 56.49 2.05
CA HIS A 85 31.45 56.45 1.15
C HIS A 85 31.64 57.20 -0.18
N HIS A 86 31.08 56.61 -1.28
CA HIS A 86 30.52 57.38 -2.40
C HIS A 86 29.41 56.56 -3.06
N GLU A 87 28.16 57.08 -2.99
CA GLU A 87 27.06 56.68 -3.85
C GLU A 87 27.35 57.14 -5.28
N ALA A 88 27.31 56.24 -6.25
CA ALA A 88 27.26 56.57 -7.66
C ALA A 88 26.09 55.86 -8.30
N HIS A 89 25.05 56.62 -8.63
CA HIS A 89 23.97 56.19 -9.52
C HIS A 89 24.54 55.90 -10.90
N ILE A 90 24.53 54.64 -11.33
CA ILE A 90 24.79 54.28 -12.72
C ILE A 90 23.44 54.02 -13.37
N GLN A 91 22.99 54.97 -14.20
CA GLN A 91 21.91 54.73 -15.17
C GLN A 91 22.42 53.81 -16.26
N VAL A 92 21.83 52.64 -16.39
CA VAL A 92 22.05 51.71 -17.50
C VAL A 92 21.09 52.12 -18.63
N PRO A 93 21.53 52.40 -19.85
CA PRO A 93 20.65 52.67 -20.98
C PRO A 93 19.93 51.38 -21.39
N LEU A 94 18.61 51.47 -21.63
CA LEU A 94 17.81 50.43 -22.28
C LEU A 94 18.31 50.26 -23.73
N PRO A 95 18.55 49.03 -24.22
CA PRO A 95 18.79 48.80 -25.63
C PRO A 95 17.52 48.97 -26.44
N ALA A 96 17.62 49.63 -27.58
CA ALA A 96 16.58 49.93 -28.53
C ALA A 96 15.94 48.65 -29.12
N ASP A 97 14.64 48.73 -29.41
CA ASP A 97 13.84 47.74 -30.09
C ASP A 97 14.45 47.23 -31.40
N GLY A 98 15.07 46.07 -31.37
CA GLY A 98 15.37 45.27 -32.55
C GLY A 98 14.34 44.15 -32.71
N PRO A 99 14.02 43.71 -33.92
CA PRO A 99 13.06 42.63 -34.15
C PRO A 99 13.54 41.34 -33.50
N LEU A 100 12.67 40.71 -32.72
CA LEU A 100 12.89 39.39 -32.10
C LEU A 100 13.32 38.38 -33.17
N PRO A 101 14.33 37.54 -32.92
CA PRO A 101 14.69 36.46 -33.81
C PRO A 101 13.49 35.50 -33.96
N PRO A 102 13.28 34.91 -35.17
CA PRO A 102 12.20 33.97 -35.36
C PRO A 102 12.31 32.80 -34.41
N PRO A 103 11.17 32.24 -33.91
CA PRO A 103 11.18 31.06 -33.04
C PRO A 103 11.91 29.90 -33.74
N ALA A 104 12.78 29.23 -33.00
CA ALA A 104 13.46 28.04 -33.50
C ALA A 104 12.45 27.04 -34.03
N PRO A 105 12.72 26.35 -35.16
CA PRO A 105 11.78 25.36 -35.73
C PRO A 105 11.49 24.29 -34.66
N ALA A 106 10.21 23.96 -34.50
CA ALA A 106 9.78 22.88 -33.62
C ALA A 106 10.51 21.58 -34.03
N PRO A 107 11.00 20.79 -33.06
CA PRO A 107 11.63 19.51 -33.38
C PRO A 107 10.64 18.65 -34.16
N GLY A 108 11.08 18.14 -35.31
CA GLY A 108 10.28 17.28 -36.18
C GLY A 108 9.77 16.02 -35.44
N PRO A 109 8.74 15.34 -35.97
CA PRO A 109 8.20 14.14 -35.36
C PRO A 109 9.28 13.08 -35.23
N ARG A 110 9.44 12.55 -34.00
CA ARG A 110 10.40 11.47 -33.70
C ARG A 110 9.96 10.18 -34.41
N PRO A 111 10.93 9.36 -34.87
CA PRO A 111 10.63 8.00 -35.30
C PRO A 111 10.01 7.23 -34.13
N ALA A 112 8.88 6.54 -34.39
CA ALA A 112 8.22 5.69 -33.40
C ALA A 112 9.21 4.63 -32.89
N GLY A 113 9.52 4.65 -31.58
CA GLY A 113 10.39 3.66 -30.93
C GLY A 113 11.76 4.17 -30.48
N ALA A 114 12.19 5.40 -30.80
CA ALA A 114 13.45 5.94 -30.25
C ALA A 114 13.26 6.48 -28.83
N PRO A 115 14.16 6.13 -27.86
CA PRO A 115 14.05 6.62 -26.49
C PRO A 115 14.18 8.14 -26.44
N SER A 116 13.46 8.77 -25.51
CA SER A 116 13.56 10.21 -25.32
C SER A 116 14.93 10.60 -24.78
N PRO A 117 15.48 11.80 -25.11
CA PRO A 117 16.73 12.27 -24.55
C PRO A 117 16.76 12.23 -23.03
N ASP A 118 15.64 12.59 -22.39
CA ASP A 118 15.51 12.53 -20.93
C ASP A 118 15.57 11.09 -20.41
N ALA A 119 14.87 10.15 -21.05
CA ALA A 119 14.93 8.73 -20.69
C ALA A 119 16.34 8.15 -20.81
N VAL A 120 17.10 8.58 -21.83
CA VAL A 120 18.51 8.17 -21.98
C VAL A 120 19.35 8.66 -20.79
N GLN A 121 19.20 9.93 -20.37
CA GLN A 121 19.94 10.47 -19.24
C GLN A 121 19.57 9.79 -17.92
N ILE A 122 18.26 9.58 -17.69
CA ILE A 122 17.74 8.89 -16.50
C ILE A 122 18.33 7.47 -16.42
N ARG A 123 18.24 6.68 -17.50
CA ARG A 123 18.75 5.29 -17.51
C ARG A 123 20.25 5.22 -17.30
N ARG A 124 21.04 6.17 -17.86
CA ARG A 124 22.48 6.25 -17.62
C ARG A 124 22.81 6.52 -16.16
N THR A 125 22.14 7.49 -15.55
CA THR A 125 22.30 7.78 -14.12
C THR A 125 21.89 6.58 -13.26
N MET A 126 20.75 5.93 -13.56
CA MET A 126 20.30 4.76 -12.83
C MET A 126 21.30 3.61 -12.91
N ALA A 127 21.85 3.30 -14.09
CA ALA A 127 22.85 2.25 -14.27
C ALA A 127 24.13 2.50 -13.46
N GLU A 128 24.55 3.76 -13.28
CA GLU A 128 25.71 4.11 -12.44
C GLU A 128 25.42 3.90 -10.94
N ILE A 129 24.21 4.24 -10.47
CA ILE A 129 23.88 4.17 -9.05
C ILE A 129 23.35 2.83 -8.59
N GLU A 130 22.83 1.97 -9.48
CA GLU A 130 22.23 0.68 -9.15
C GLU A 130 23.16 -0.21 -8.31
N PRO A 131 24.48 -0.37 -8.61
CA PRO A 131 25.38 -1.18 -7.79
C PRO A 131 25.61 -0.65 -6.37
N ILE A 132 25.28 0.62 -6.12
CA ILE A 132 25.47 1.33 -4.84
C ILE A 132 24.17 1.90 -4.28
N ALA A 133 23.02 1.34 -4.69
CA ALA A 133 21.68 1.82 -4.38
C ALA A 133 21.47 2.14 -2.89
N ASP A 134 21.90 1.23 -2.01
CA ASP A 134 21.78 1.40 -0.56
C ASP A 134 22.48 2.66 -0.04
N LYS A 135 23.66 3.00 -0.58
CA LYS A 135 24.39 4.20 -0.19
C LYS A 135 23.68 5.47 -0.66
N VAL A 136 23.18 5.46 -1.91
CA VAL A 136 22.45 6.57 -2.51
C VAL A 136 21.19 6.87 -1.73
N VAL A 137 20.37 5.84 -1.49
CA VAL A 137 19.08 5.98 -0.80
C VAL A 137 19.28 6.32 0.68
N SER A 138 20.28 5.74 1.35
CA SER A 138 20.62 6.12 2.73
C SER A 138 21.01 7.59 2.84
N TYR A 139 21.84 8.08 1.92
CA TYR A 139 22.23 9.49 1.87
C TYR A 139 21.03 10.40 1.56
N PHE A 140 20.17 10.00 0.62
CA PHE A 140 18.94 10.73 0.32
C PHE A 140 18.09 10.95 1.57
N TYR A 141 17.79 9.87 2.34
CA TYR A 141 16.98 10.01 3.56
C TYR A 141 17.70 10.80 4.65
N ALA A 142 19.01 10.63 4.82
CA ALA A 142 19.79 11.44 5.75
C ALA A 142 19.70 12.93 5.40
N LEU A 143 19.85 13.26 4.12
CA LEU A 143 19.75 14.62 3.62
C LEU A 143 18.34 15.19 3.80
N LEU A 144 17.30 14.38 3.49
CA LEU A 144 15.90 14.77 3.63
C LEU A 144 15.57 15.12 5.08
N PHE A 145 15.92 14.28 6.04
CA PHE A 145 15.59 14.50 7.45
C PHE A 145 16.43 15.57 8.13
N VAL A 146 17.67 15.79 7.67
CA VAL A 146 18.49 16.90 8.16
C VAL A 146 17.96 18.25 7.67
N ARG A 147 17.56 18.32 6.39
CA ARG A 147 17.06 19.57 5.79
C ARG A 147 15.60 19.86 6.11
N ASN A 148 14.81 18.82 6.31
CA ASN A 148 13.36 18.90 6.52
C ASN A 148 12.95 17.95 7.67
N PRO A 149 13.28 18.27 8.92
CA PRO A 149 13.07 17.39 10.07
C PRO A 149 11.60 17.05 10.29
N ASP A 150 10.68 17.94 9.94
CA ASP A 150 9.22 17.72 10.06
C ASP A 150 8.74 16.54 9.19
N LEU A 151 9.41 16.27 8.07
CA LEU A 151 9.07 15.15 7.21
C LEU A 151 9.36 13.79 7.86
N ARG A 152 10.23 13.73 8.88
CA ARG A 152 10.55 12.47 9.57
C ARG A 152 9.31 11.79 10.15
N ALA A 153 8.33 12.58 10.59
CA ALA A 153 7.08 12.08 11.19
C ALA A 153 6.18 11.33 10.19
N LEU A 154 6.40 11.47 8.87
CA LEU A 154 5.65 10.75 7.82
C LEU A 154 6.16 9.33 7.60
N PHE A 155 7.33 8.98 8.13
CA PHE A 155 8.01 7.72 7.89
C PHE A 155 7.99 6.81 9.13
N PRO A 156 8.04 5.49 8.95
CA PRO A 156 8.14 4.54 10.06
C PRO A 156 9.48 4.69 10.81
N ALA A 157 9.56 4.11 12.01
CA ALA A 157 10.80 4.11 12.78
C ALA A 157 11.93 3.34 12.06
N ALA A 158 11.61 2.14 11.54
CA ALA A 158 12.52 1.32 10.74
C ALA A 158 12.42 1.70 9.26
N MET A 159 13.55 2.01 8.63
CA MET A 159 13.61 2.58 7.27
C MET A 159 14.05 1.58 6.19
N ASP A 160 14.44 0.36 6.54
CA ASP A 160 15.05 -0.59 5.59
C ASP A 160 14.10 -0.90 4.42
N THR A 161 12.90 -1.36 4.72
CA THR A 161 11.87 -1.60 3.69
C THR A 161 11.52 -0.34 2.88
N GLN A 162 11.60 0.84 3.50
CA GLN A 162 11.27 2.10 2.81
C GLN A 162 12.36 2.49 1.82
N ARG A 163 13.63 2.18 2.14
CA ARG A 163 14.77 2.39 1.23
C ARG A 163 14.63 1.55 -0.03
N ASP A 164 14.35 0.25 0.13
CA ASP A 164 14.15 -0.68 -0.99
C ASP A 164 13.00 -0.24 -1.90
N ARG A 165 11.88 0.21 -1.30
CA ARG A 165 10.71 0.68 -2.04
C ARG A 165 11.00 1.93 -2.87
N LEU A 166 11.74 2.88 -2.31
CA LEU A 166 12.10 4.10 -3.06
C LEU A 166 12.95 3.75 -4.28
N PHE A 167 13.99 2.94 -4.09
CA PHE A 167 14.87 2.57 -5.20
C PHE A 167 14.12 1.80 -6.30
N LYS A 168 13.28 0.83 -5.91
CA LYS A 168 12.44 0.09 -6.84
C LYS A 168 11.49 1.02 -7.62
N ALA A 169 10.87 2.01 -6.95
CA ALA A 169 10.00 2.97 -7.61
C ALA A 169 10.76 3.84 -8.63
N LEU A 170 11.99 4.27 -8.32
CA LEU A 170 12.84 5.01 -9.24
C LEU A 170 13.24 4.15 -10.45
N LEU A 171 13.60 2.89 -10.22
CA LEU A 171 13.95 1.95 -11.27
C LEU A 171 12.76 1.71 -12.21
N THR A 172 11.59 1.40 -11.66
CA THR A 172 10.35 1.20 -12.44
C THR A 172 10.01 2.45 -13.25
N ALA A 173 10.15 3.65 -12.68
CA ALA A 173 9.90 4.89 -13.40
C ALA A 173 10.91 5.11 -14.55
N ALA A 174 12.17 4.73 -14.36
CA ALA A 174 13.21 4.82 -15.38
C ALA A 174 13.00 3.80 -16.53
N GLU A 175 12.58 2.59 -16.21
CA GLU A 175 12.28 1.53 -17.19
C GLU A 175 11.11 1.94 -18.10
N HIS A 176 10.06 2.52 -17.53
CA HIS A 176 8.85 2.95 -18.26
C HIS A 176 8.85 4.41 -18.69
N ALA A 177 10.01 5.09 -18.67
CA ALA A 177 10.10 6.53 -18.96
C ALA A 177 9.57 6.92 -20.36
N ASP A 178 9.59 6.02 -21.32
CA ASP A 178 9.07 6.21 -22.69
C ASP A 178 7.66 5.65 -22.88
N ASP A 179 7.11 4.86 -21.93
CA ASP A 179 5.74 4.36 -21.92
C ASP A 179 4.86 5.22 -20.99
N THR A 180 4.38 6.34 -21.55
CA THR A 180 3.60 7.32 -20.79
C THR A 180 2.33 6.73 -20.17
N ALA A 181 1.68 5.76 -20.82
CA ALA A 181 0.44 5.18 -20.31
C ALA A 181 0.69 4.31 -19.08
N THR A 182 1.64 3.38 -19.17
CA THR A 182 2.04 2.51 -18.04
C THR A 182 2.61 3.33 -16.88
N LEU A 183 3.49 4.30 -17.19
CA LEU A 183 4.07 5.18 -16.18
C LEU A 183 2.99 6.01 -15.45
N THR A 184 2.05 6.60 -16.19
CA THR A 184 0.96 7.40 -15.60
C THR A 184 0.05 6.53 -14.72
N ALA A 185 -0.30 5.33 -15.15
CA ALA A 185 -1.11 4.40 -14.35
C ALA A 185 -0.40 4.04 -13.04
N TYR A 186 0.88 3.66 -13.10
CA TYR A 186 1.71 3.34 -11.94
C TYR A 186 1.83 4.52 -10.97
N LEU A 187 2.19 5.71 -11.45
CA LEU A 187 2.37 6.91 -10.62
C LEU A 187 1.04 7.39 -10.02
N SER A 188 -0.06 7.25 -10.74
CA SER A 188 -1.39 7.59 -10.22
C SER A 188 -1.76 6.68 -9.04
N GLN A 189 -1.49 5.39 -9.15
CA GLN A 189 -1.71 4.45 -8.04
C GLN A 189 -0.79 4.78 -6.85
N LEU A 190 0.47 5.10 -7.12
CA LEU A 190 1.44 5.48 -6.09
C LEU A 190 1.01 6.78 -5.38
N GLY A 191 0.54 7.79 -6.12
CA GLY A 191 0.03 9.06 -5.58
C GLY A 191 -1.17 8.86 -4.66
N ARG A 192 -2.16 8.08 -5.08
CA ARG A 192 -3.30 7.68 -4.22
C ARG A 192 -2.81 6.98 -2.95
N GLY A 193 -1.86 6.05 -3.09
CA GLY A 193 -1.28 5.33 -1.95
C GLY A 193 -0.52 6.21 -0.95
N HIS A 194 0.02 7.36 -1.38
CA HIS A 194 0.73 8.29 -0.50
C HIS A 194 -0.19 9.07 0.44
N ARG A 195 -1.49 9.20 0.11
CA ARG A 195 -2.47 9.89 0.96
C ARG A 195 -2.53 9.31 2.38
N LYS A 196 -2.48 8.00 2.52
CA LYS A 196 -2.53 7.32 3.84
C LYS A 196 -1.37 7.65 4.76
N TYR A 197 -0.25 8.12 4.22
CA TYR A 197 0.91 8.59 5.01
C TYR A 197 0.82 10.07 5.40
N GLY A 198 -0.19 10.80 4.90
CA GLY A 198 -0.34 12.23 5.12
C GLY A 198 0.56 13.07 4.21
N THR A 199 0.96 12.54 3.05
CA THR A 199 1.76 13.28 2.08
C THR A 199 0.94 14.41 1.47
N LEU A 200 1.51 15.62 1.48
CA LEU A 200 0.93 16.85 0.93
C LEU A 200 1.70 17.30 -0.31
N PRO A 201 1.08 18.06 -1.23
CA PRO A 201 1.75 18.64 -2.38
C PRO A 201 3.01 19.44 -2.03
N THR A 202 3.02 20.10 -0.87
CA THR A 202 4.14 20.91 -0.37
C THR A 202 5.38 20.08 0.02
N HIS A 203 5.26 18.76 0.16
CA HIS A 203 6.39 17.88 0.51
C HIS A 203 7.25 17.50 -0.71
N TYR A 204 6.67 17.49 -1.92
CA TYR A 204 7.35 17.04 -3.13
C TYR A 204 8.59 17.86 -3.51
N PRO A 205 8.61 19.22 -3.40
CA PRO A 205 9.80 19.98 -3.69
C PRO A 205 11.01 19.59 -2.83
N ALA A 206 10.81 19.41 -1.53
CA ALA A 206 11.87 19.01 -0.59
C ALA A 206 12.44 17.62 -0.92
N VAL A 207 11.56 16.68 -1.30
CA VAL A 207 11.96 15.33 -1.74
C VAL A 207 12.78 15.42 -3.04
N GLY A 208 12.34 16.22 -4.02
CA GLY A 208 13.03 16.40 -5.29
C GLY A 208 14.43 17.00 -5.14
N GLU A 209 14.56 18.07 -4.34
CA GLU A 209 15.85 18.69 -4.04
C GLU A 209 16.83 17.69 -3.41
N CYS A 210 16.38 16.88 -2.47
CA CYS A 210 17.21 15.89 -1.82
C CYS A 210 17.57 14.71 -2.75
N LEU A 211 16.63 14.31 -3.62
CA LEU A 211 16.87 13.26 -4.62
C LEU A 211 17.95 13.71 -5.61
N ILE A 212 17.83 14.89 -6.21
CA ILE A 212 18.81 15.46 -7.14
C ILE A 212 20.17 15.60 -6.45
N GLY A 213 20.20 16.08 -5.20
CA GLY A 213 21.43 16.17 -4.43
C GLY A 213 22.09 14.81 -4.15
N ALA A 214 21.33 13.75 -3.96
CA ALA A 214 21.87 12.40 -3.80
C ALA A 214 22.41 11.84 -5.13
N LEU A 215 21.65 12.02 -6.23
CA LEU A 215 22.05 11.56 -7.56
C LEU A 215 23.32 12.26 -8.04
N SER A 216 23.40 13.60 -7.94
CA SER A 216 24.57 14.36 -8.35
C SER A 216 25.86 13.95 -7.59
N ARG A 217 25.71 13.56 -6.32
CA ARG A 217 26.84 13.12 -5.50
C ARG A 217 27.36 11.74 -5.88
N TYR A 218 26.45 10.81 -6.23
CA TYR A 218 26.79 9.40 -6.40
C TYR A 218 26.86 8.93 -7.85
N ALA A 219 26.51 9.79 -8.82
CA ALA A 219 26.63 9.51 -10.25
C ALA A 219 27.59 10.50 -10.96
N PRO A 220 28.82 10.72 -10.48
CA PRO A 220 29.70 11.75 -11.01
C PRO A 220 30.11 11.53 -12.47
N GLN A 221 30.04 10.30 -13.00
CA GLN A 221 30.43 9.98 -14.37
C GLN A 221 29.33 10.34 -15.38
N THR A 222 28.07 10.22 -14.98
CA THR A 222 26.91 10.50 -15.85
C THR A 222 26.25 11.85 -15.55
N TRP A 223 26.62 12.49 -14.44
CA TRP A 223 26.02 13.76 -14.04
C TRP A 223 26.54 14.93 -14.88
N SER A 224 25.62 15.66 -15.47
CA SER A 224 25.87 16.83 -16.30
C SER A 224 24.71 17.81 -16.18
N GLU A 225 24.81 19.03 -16.65
CA GLU A 225 23.69 19.97 -16.73
C GLU A 225 22.49 19.38 -17.51
N ALA A 226 22.76 18.60 -18.56
CA ALA A 226 21.73 17.93 -19.33
C ALA A 226 21.05 16.82 -18.51
N ALA A 227 21.81 16.03 -17.74
CA ALA A 227 21.28 15.02 -16.84
C ALA A 227 20.46 15.64 -15.71
N GLU A 228 20.97 16.70 -15.06
CA GLU A 228 20.24 17.43 -14.03
C GLU A 228 18.92 17.99 -14.57
N ALA A 229 18.94 18.66 -15.71
CA ALA A 229 17.74 19.21 -16.33
C ALA A 229 16.73 18.10 -16.69
N ALA A 230 17.19 16.93 -17.16
CA ALA A 230 16.33 15.77 -17.43
C ALA A 230 15.67 15.26 -16.15
N TRP A 231 16.43 15.06 -15.07
CA TRP A 231 15.92 14.62 -13.78
C TRP A 231 14.91 15.61 -13.18
N VAL A 232 15.16 16.90 -13.29
CA VAL A 232 14.24 17.95 -12.82
C VAL A 232 12.92 17.89 -13.61
N ARG A 233 12.97 17.78 -14.95
CA ARG A 233 11.73 17.66 -15.76
C ARG A 233 10.95 16.41 -15.43
N VAL A 234 11.62 15.26 -15.39
CA VAL A 234 10.98 13.97 -15.08
C VAL A 234 10.41 13.97 -13.66
N TYR A 235 11.15 14.42 -12.65
CA TYR A 235 10.66 14.50 -11.29
C TYR A 235 9.43 15.43 -11.17
N THR A 236 9.46 16.57 -11.86
CA THR A 236 8.30 17.50 -11.89
C THR A 236 7.07 16.84 -12.48
N THR A 237 7.22 16.11 -13.58
CA THR A 237 6.11 15.37 -14.22
C THR A 237 5.60 14.25 -13.29
N VAL A 238 6.50 13.45 -12.72
CA VAL A 238 6.18 12.36 -11.78
C VAL A 238 5.40 12.89 -10.57
N SER A 239 5.91 13.95 -9.94
CA SER A 239 5.25 14.53 -8.76
C SER A 239 3.90 15.14 -9.10
N GLN A 240 3.73 15.76 -10.27
CA GLN A 240 2.45 16.33 -10.70
C GLN A 240 1.40 15.24 -10.92
N ILE A 241 1.74 14.14 -11.62
CA ILE A 241 0.85 13.00 -11.80
C ILE A 241 0.39 12.44 -10.45
N MET A 242 1.32 12.28 -9.50
CA MET A 242 1.00 11.78 -8.17
C MET A 242 0.09 12.73 -7.38
N ILE A 243 0.35 14.04 -7.44
CA ILE A 243 -0.45 15.08 -6.78
C ILE A 243 -1.87 15.10 -7.35
N ASP A 244 -2.00 15.10 -8.68
CA ASP A 244 -3.31 15.16 -9.36
C ASP A 244 -4.14 13.91 -9.07
N ALA A 245 -3.51 12.74 -9.06
CA ALA A 245 -4.16 11.49 -8.71
C ALA A 245 -4.62 11.45 -7.25
N ALA A 246 -3.82 11.96 -6.31
CA ALA A 246 -4.17 12.09 -4.91
C ALA A 246 -5.35 13.06 -4.70
N ALA A 247 -5.31 14.24 -5.35
CA ALA A 247 -6.39 15.22 -5.30
C ALA A 247 -7.68 14.72 -5.94
N GLY A 248 -7.56 13.92 -7.02
CA GLY A 248 -8.70 13.25 -7.65
C GLY A 248 -9.39 12.27 -6.71
N ASP A 249 -8.61 11.44 -6.07
CA ASP A 249 -9.07 10.41 -5.13
C ASP A 249 -9.68 11.00 -3.84
N GLU A 250 -9.15 12.13 -3.36
CA GLU A 250 -9.64 12.82 -2.16
C GLU A 250 -11.10 13.27 -2.27
N ARG A 251 -11.59 13.54 -3.48
CA ARG A 251 -12.97 13.92 -3.72
C ARG A 251 -13.97 12.78 -3.57
N THR A 252 -13.52 11.54 -3.65
CA THR A 252 -14.37 10.35 -3.72
C THR A 252 -14.19 9.41 -2.54
N SER A 253 -13.02 9.44 -1.89
CA SER A 253 -12.72 8.52 -0.78
C SER A 253 -11.80 9.14 0.26
N PRO A 254 -11.89 8.74 1.54
CA PRO A 254 -10.95 9.16 2.56
C PRO A 254 -9.55 8.58 2.30
N ALA A 255 -8.52 9.17 2.92
CA ALA A 255 -7.16 8.65 2.83
C ALA A 255 -6.99 7.29 3.54
N TRP A 256 -7.81 7.05 4.57
CA TRP A 256 -7.94 5.78 5.30
C TRP A 256 -9.29 5.75 6.02
N TRP A 257 -9.75 4.55 6.38
CA TRP A 257 -10.90 4.30 7.24
C TRP A 257 -10.41 3.90 8.63
N GLN A 258 -11.14 4.31 9.67
CA GLN A 258 -11.00 3.70 10.98
C GLN A 258 -11.90 2.47 11.04
N ALA A 259 -11.41 1.40 11.66
CA ALA A 259 -12.19 0.19 11.83
C ALA A 259 -11.99 -0.38 13.24
N GLU A 260 -13.09 -0.57 13.96
CA GLU A 260 -13.10 -1.22 15.27
C GLU A 260 -13.05 -2.73 15.10
N ILE A 261 -12.17 -3.40 15.83
CA ILE A 261 -12.19 -4.85 15.94
C ILE A 261 -13.38 -5.25 16.82
N VAL A 262 -14.38 -5.90 16.22
CA VAL A 262 -15.59 -6.35 16.95
C VAL A 262 -15.49 -7.80 17.40
N SER A 263 -14.65 -8.61 16.73
CA SER A 263 -14.36 -10.00 17.13
C SER A 263 -12.90 -10.35 16.83
N HIS A 264 -12.30 -11.14 17.69
CA HIS A 264 -10.97 -11.72 17.56
C HIS A 264 -11.02 -13.18 17.95
N GLU A 265 -10.88 -14.09 16.98
CA GLU A 265 -10.98 -15.53 17.18
C GLU A 265 -9.64 -16.19 16.83
N ALA A 266 -8.92 -16.71 17.84
CA ALA A 266 -7.75 -17.54 17.60
C ALA A 266 -8.17 -18.87 16.97
N ARG A 267 -7.58 -19.21 15.83
CA ARG A 267 -7.77 -20.48 15.13
C ARG A 267 -6.63 -21.46 15.40
N THR A 268 -5.43 -20.94 15.48
CA THR A 268 -4.21 -21.64 15.89
C THR A 268 -3.37 -20.70 16.76
N PRO A 269 -2.27 -21.14 17.37
CA PRO A 269 -1.40 -20.22 18.13
C PRO A 269 -0.87 -19.05 17.32
N ASP A 270 -0.79 -19.16 15.99
CA ASP A 270 -0.22 -18.14 15.11
C ASP A 270 -1.24 -17.59 14.08
N ILE A 271 -2.51 -18.02 14.11
CA ILE A 271 -3.56 -17.55 13.20
C ILE A 271 -4.78 -17.05 13.98
N ALA A 272 -5.25 -15.87 13.64
CA ALA A 272 -6.50 -15.30 14.14
C ALA A 272 -7.42 -14.84 13.00
N VAL A 273 -8.72 -14.96 13.21
CA VAL A 273 -9.76 -14.34 12.38
C VAL A 273 -10.26 -13.09 13.09
N LEU A 274 -10.17 -11.96 12.41
CA LEU A 274 -10.59 -10.66 12.89
C LEU A 274 -11.85 -10.24 12.15
N THR A 275 -12.87 -9.80 12.88
CA THR A 275 -14.04 -9.11 12.32
C THR A 275 -13.98 -7.64 12.70
N LEU A 276 -14.23 -6.76 11.74
CA LEU A 276 -14.05 -5.32 11.88
C LEU A 276 -15.32 -4.56 11.47
N ARG A 277 -15.58 -3.48 12.16
CA ARG A 277 -16.61 -2.50 11.81
C ARG A 277 -15.94 -1.21 11.38
N PRO A 278 -15.95 -0.86 10.08
CA PRO A 278 -15.45 0.44 9.63
C PRO A 278 -16.37 1.57 10.11
N ASP A 279 -15.79 2.76 10.31
CA ASP A 279 -16.48 3.98 10.75
C ASP A 279 -17.45 4.56 9.71
N GLN A 280 -17.27 4.18 8.45
CA GLN A 280 -18.09 4.58 7.31
C GLN A 280 -18.10 3.49 6.23
N PRO A 281 -19.00 3.54 5.23
CA PRO A 281 -19.06 2.52 4.18
C PRO A 281 -17.70 2.28 3.54
N TYR A 282 -17.32 1.00 3.46
CA TYR A 282 -16.05 0.56 2.89
C TYR A 282 -16.30 -0.23 1.60
N PRO A 283 -16.13 0.40 0.42
CA PRO A 283 -16.44 -0.23 -0.87
C PRO A 283 -15.29 -1.14 -1.32
N PHE A 284 -15.47 -2.45 -1.19
CA PHE A 284 -14.51 -3.43 -1.68
C PHE A 284 -15.21 -4.52 -2.50
N LEU A 285 -14.43 -5.28 -3.26
CA LEU A 285 -14.88 -6.49 -3.96
C LEU A 285 -14.23 -7.72 -3.31
N ALA A 286 -14.94 -8.84 -3.35
CA ALA A 286 -14.41 -10.13 -2.91
C ALA A 286 -13.10 -10.46 -3.65
N GLY A 287 -12.11 -10.98 -2.92
CA GLY A 287 -10.79 -11.28 -3.43
C GLY A 287 -9.79 -10.12 -3.40
N GLN A 288 -10.25 -8.88 -3.16
CA GLN A 288 -9.36 -7.73 -2.92
C GLN A 288 -8.70 -7.81 -1.53
N TYR A 289 -7.70 -6.95 -1.34
CA TYR A 289 -7.00 -6.72 -0.07
C TYR A 289 -7.01 -5.24 0.30
N THR A 290 -6.62 -4.94 1.52
CA THR A 290 -6.33 -3.58 1.98
C THR A 290 -5.02 -3.54 2.75
N SER A 291 -4.42 -2.36 2.85
CA SER A 291 -3.33 -2.13 3.78
C SER A 291 -3.87 -1.75 5.16
N VAL A 292 -3.30 -2.37 6.19
CA VAL A 292 -3.67 -2.18 7.60
C VAL A 292 -2.53 -1.53 8.36
N GLU A 293 -2.85 -0.52 9.16
CA GLU A 293 -1.98 0.09 10.17
C GLU A 293 -2.57 -0.12 11.55
N THR A 294 -1.73 -0.49 12.51
CA THR A 294 -2.14 -0.69 13.90
C THR A 294 -1.64 0.43 14.80
N PRO A 295 -2.32 0.74 15.91
CA PRO A 295 -1.88 1.77 16.85
C PRO A 295 -0.54 1.45 17.51
N TRP A 296 -0.14 0.18 17.54
CA TRP A 296 1.12 -0.27 18.14
C TRP A 296 2.33 -0.07 17.23
N TRP A 297 2.12 0.01 15.90
CA TRP A 297 3.16 0.17 14.89
C TRP A 297 2.75 1.26 13.90
N PRO A 298 2.74 2.53 14.32
CA PRO A 298 2.32 3.64 13.46
C PRO A 298 3.26 3.78 12.25
N ARG A 299 2.67 4.21 11.12
CA ARG A 299 3.33 4.35 9.81
C ARG A 299 3.81 3.04 9.19
N THR A 300 3.48 1.89 9.80
CA THR A 300 3.81 0.56 9.29
C THR A 300 2.55 -0.11 8.76
N TRP A 301 2.39 -0.09 7.44
CA TRP A 301 1.23 -0.66 6.75
C TRP A 301 1.57 -2.03 6.18
N ARG A 302 0.65 -3.01 6.35
CA ARG A 302 0.76 -4.37 5.77
C ARG A 302 -0.54 -4.76 5.10
N ASN A 303 -0.43 -5.49 3.99
CA ASN A 303 -1.59 -5.90 3.20
C ASN A 303 -2.23 -7.16 3.78
N TYR A 304 -3.57 -7.15 3.84
CA TYR A 304 -4.39 -8.29 4.23
C TYR A 304 -5.59 -8.40 3.30
N SER A 305 -5.79 -9.60 2.76
CA SER A 305 -6.93 -9.89 1.90
C SER A 305 -8.20 -10.01 2.73
N PHE A 306 -9.32 -9.52 2.18
CA PHE A 306 -10.62 -9.74 2.78
C PHE A 306 -10.97 -11.23 2.75
N SER A 307 -11.49 -11.75 3.86
CA SER A 307 -11.89 -13.14 3.99
C SER A 307 -13.42 -13.35 3.90
N CYS A 308 -14.14 -12.32 3.49
CA CYS A 308 -15.58 -12.36 3.24
C CYS A 308 -15.91 -11.55 1.97
N ALA A 309 -17.00 -11.89 1.32
CA ALA A 309 -17.62 -11.02 0.33
C ALA A 309 -18.28 -9.80 1.02
N PRO A 310 -18.52 -8.66 0.30
CA PRO A 310 -19.22 -7.50 0.87
C PRO A 310 -20.53 -7.92 1.55
N ARG A 311 -20.73 -7.51 2.81
CA ARG A 311 -21.85 -7.91 3.66
C ARG A 311 -22.86 -6.80 3.82
N ALA A 312 -24.14 -7.14 4.00
CA ALA A 312 -25.20 -6.15 4.25
C ALA A 312 -25.03 -5.42 5.60
N ASP A 313 -24.37 -6.05 6.59
CA ASP A 313 -24.06 -5.46 7.90
C ASP A 313 -22.81 -4.56 7.87
N GLY A 314 -22.14 -4.44 6.72
CA GLY A 314 -20.93 -3.63 6.52
C GLY A 314 -19.69 -4.15 7.24
N LEU A 315 -19.75 -5.32 7.89
CA LEU A 315 -18.59 -5.89 8.57
C LEU A 315 -17.58 -6.45 7.58
N LEU A 316 -16.31 -6.29 7.92
CA LEU A 316 -15.16 -6.83 7.19
C LEU A 316 -14.55 -7.98 7.99
N SER A 317 -13.85 -8.88 7.32
CA SER A 317 -13.11 -9.95 8.00
C SER A 317 -11.75 -10.18 7.37
N PHE A 318 -10.75 -10.49 8.22
CA PHE A 318 -9.39 -10.87 7.82
C PHE A 318 -8.97 -12.15 8.53
N HIS A 319 -8.22 -13.01 7.83
CA HIS A 319 -7.47 -14.09 8.45
C HIS A 319 -6.00 -13.65 8.49
N VAL A 320 -5.45 -13.54 9.69
CA VAL A 320 -4.10 -13.04 9.92
C VAL A 320 -3.24 -14.14 10.48
N LYS A 321 -2.07 -14.39 9.85
CA LYS A 321 -1.03 -15.26 10.38
C LYS A 321 0.12 -14.40 10.92
N ALA A 322 0.50 -14.63 12.17
CA ALA A 322 1.72 -14.08 12.75
C ALA A 322 2.94 -14.71 12.07
N VAL A 323 3.77 -13.88 11.45
CA VAL A 323 5.02 -14.34 10.83
C VAL A 323 6.20 -14.00 11.73
N PRO A 324 7.30 -14.79 11.72
CA PRO A 324 8.51 -14.45 12.46
C PRO A 324 8.98 -13.04 12.15
N ALA A 325 9.30 -12.24 13.18
CA ALA A 325 9.65 -10.82 13.08
C ALA A 325 8.59 -9.90 12.46
N GLY A 326 7.38 -10.38 12.24
CA GLY A 326 6.24 -9.60 11.73
C GLY A 326 5.56 -8.79 12.82
N TRP A 327 5.94 -7.53 12.99
CA TRP A 327 5.44 -6.67 14.07
C TRP A 327 3.94 -6.42 13.99
N VAL A 328 3.44 -6.11 12.79
CA VAL A 328 2.00 -5.86 12.57
C VAL A 328 1.20 -7.14 12.70
N SER A 329 1.61 -8.23 12.03
CA SER A 329 0.91 -9.52 12.09
C SER A 329 0.93 -10.11 13.49
N GLY A 330 2.08 -10.04 14.18
CA GLY A 330 2.19 -10.48 15.58
C GLY A 330 1.29 -9.66 16.51
N ALA A 331 1.19 -8.35 16.32
CA ALA A 331 0.29 -7.50 17.10
C ALA A 331 -1.19 -7.83 16.83
N LEU A 332 -1.59 -8.06 15.58
CA LEU A 332 -2.96 -8.42 15.23
C LEU A 332 -3.37 -9.78 15.79
N VAL A 333 -2.45 -10.77 15.83
CA VAL A 333 -2.77 -12.11 16.34
C VAL A 333 -2.72 -12.19 17.87
N HIS A 334 -1.71 -11.56 18.52
CA HIS A 334 -1.46 -11.80 19.93
C HIS A 334 -1.88 -10.66 20.84
N ARG A 335 -1.97 -9.42 20.33
CA ARG A 335 -2.22 -8.23 21.14
C ARG A 335 -3.62 -7.64 20.94
N ALA A 336 -4.13 -7.65 19.70
CA ALA A 336 -5.42 -7.06 19.34
C ALA A 336 -6.59 -7.67 20.14
N ARG A 337 -7.54 -6.82 20.51
CA ARG A 337 -8.74 -7.19 21.28
C ARG A 337 -9.96 -6.48 20.68
N PRO A 338 -11.17 -7.00 20.88
CA PRO A 338 -12.40 -6.26 20.61
C PRO A 338 -12.39 -4.88 21.27
N GLY A 339 -12.78 -3.84 20.52
CA GLY A 339 -12.71 -2.44 20.92
C GLY A 339 -11.45 -1.70 20.45
N ASP A 340 -10.41 -2.39 20.04
CA ASP A 340 -9.25 -1.73 19.43
C ASP A 340 -9.59 -1.17 18.05
N VAL A 341 -9.05 0.01 17.73
CA VAL A 341 -9.27 0.68 16.44
C VAL A 341 -7.99 0.63 15.62
N ILE A 342 -8.12 0.15 14.39
CA ILE A 342 -7.04 0.09 13.39
C ILE A 342 -7.39 0.97 12.20
N ARG A 343 -6.42 1.26 11.33
CA ARG A 343 -6.66 1.99 10.09
C ARG A 343 -6.57 1.07 8.88
N LEU A 344 -7.48 1.28 7.94
CA LEU A 344 -7.53 0.57 6.67
C LEU A 344 -7.26 1.56 5.54
N GLY A 345 -6.35 1.22 4.64
CA GLY A 345 -6.17 1.95 3.39
C GLY A 345 -7.31 1.68 2.40
N PRO A 346 -7.30 2.29 1.22
CA PRO A 346 -8.23 1.94 0.15
C PRO A 346 -8.11 0.46 -0.25
N PRO A 347 -9.22 -0.18 -0.70
CA PRO A 347 -9.16 -1.53 -1.25
C PRO A 347 -8.34 -1.55 -2.54
N ALA A 348 -7.63 -2.64 -2.76
CA ALA A 348 -6.77 -2.85 -3.91
C ALA A 348 -6.79 -4.33 -4.34
N GLY A 349 -6.15 -4.63 -5.48
CA GLY A 349 -6.09 -5.98 -6.03
C GLY A 349 -7.10 -6.22 -7.13
N SER A 350 -6.74 -7.11 -8.06
CA SER A 350 -7.52 -7.46 -9.24
C SER A 350 -8.03 -8.92 -9.25
N MET A 351 -7.82 -9.65 -8.14
CA MET A 351 -8.26 -11.03 -7.99
C MET A 351 -9.76 -11.10 -7.69
N THR A 352 -10.60 -10.61 -8.61
CA THR A 352 -12.06 -10.53 -8.47
C THR A 352 -12.77 -11.41 -9.48
N VAL A 353 -13.99 -11.84 -9.17
CA VAL A 353 -14.84 -12.66 -10.06
C VAL A 353 -15.43 -11.77 -11.16
N ASP A 354 -15.36 -12.26 -12.41
CA ASP A 354 -16.17 -11.71 -13.49
C ASP A 354 -17.52 -12.43 -13.53
N HIS A 355 -18.56 -11.74 -13.09
CA HIS A 355 -19.93 -12.27 -13.11
C HIS A 355 -20.62 -12.19 -14.48
N GLY A 356 -19.94 -11.64 -15.50
CA GLY A 356 -20.42 -11.61 -16.87
C GLY A 356 -20.23 -12.94 -17.60
N THR A 357 -19.42 -13.87 -17.07
CA THR A 357 -19.15 -15.19 -17.64
C THR A 357 -19.70 -16.31 -16.77
N ASP A 358 -19.95 -17.47 -17.37
CA ASP A 358 -20.31 -18.72 -16.67
C ASP A 358 -19.13 -19.73 -16.61
N ASP A 359 -17.91 -19.26 -16.93
CA ASP A 359 -16.69 -20.07 -16.85
C ASP A 359 -16.49 -20.66 -15.44
N GLY A 360 -15.99 -21.89 -15.35
CA GLY A 360 -15.67 -22.51 -14.08
C GLY A 360 -14.58 -21.73 -13.33
N MET A 361 -14.53 -21.87 -12.02
CA MET A 361 -13.50 -21.27 -11.19
C MET A 361 -12.61 -22.35 -10.57
N LEU A 362 -11.30 -22.25 -10.82
CA LEU A 362 -10.27 -23.06 -10.18
C LEU A 362 -9.53 -22.22 -9.14
N CYS A 363 -9.71 -22.54 -7.87
CA CYS A 363 -9.18 -21.76 -6.76
C CYS A 363 -8.10 -22.54 -6.01
N LEU A 364 -6.92 -21.96 -5.84
CA LEU A 364 -5.81 -22.52 -5.09
C LEU A 364 -5.52 -21.62 -3.87
N GLY A 365 -5.84 -22.10 -2.67
CA GLY A 365 -5.59 -21.39 -1.42
C GLY A 365 -4.55 -22.11 -0.57
N GLY A 366 -3.39 -21.48 -0.31
CA GLY A 366 -2.33 -22.03 0.54
C GLY A 366 -2.29 -21.37 1.93
N GLY A 367 -2.45 -22.14 3.01
CA GLY A 367 -2.49 -21.60 4.38
C GLY A 367 -3.55 -20.51 4.53
N THR A 368 -3.19 -19.31 4.99
CA THR A 368 -4.14 -18.19 5.08
C THR A 368 -4.57 -17.61 3.72
N GLY A 369 -3.95 -18.03 2.61
CA GLY A 369 -4.44 -17.72 1.28
C GLY A 369 -5.82 -18.31 0.95
N ILE A 370 -6.35 -19.19 1.79
CA ILE A 370 -7.76 -19.63 1.71
C ILE A 370 -8.74 -18.47 1.97
N ALA A 371 -8.34 -17.43 2.69
CA ALA A 371 -9.21 -16.32 3.08
C ALA A 371 -9.83 -15.59 1.88
N PRO A 372 -9.07 -15.04 0.92
CA PRO A 372 -9.65 -14.43 -0.26
C PRO A 372 -10.38 -15.44 -1.17
N ILE A 373 -9.95 -16.68 -1.21
CA ILE A 373 -10.67 -17.74 -1.95
C ILE A 373 -12.07 -17.97 -1.35
N LYS A 374 -12.17 -18.01 -0.02
CA LYS A 374 -13.47 -18.08 0.66
C LYS A 374 -14.35 -16.86 0.31
N ALA A 375 -13.78 -15.67 0.28
CA ALA A 375 -14.51 -14.46 -0.12
C ALA A 375 -15.07 -14.57 -1.56
N LEU A 376 -14.28 -15.09 -2.52
CA LEU A 376 -14.74 -15.32 -3.90
C LEU A 376 -15.88 -16.34 -3.95
N VAL A 377 -15.79 -17.44 -3.20
CA VAL A 377 -16.87 -18.46 -3.09
C VAL A 377 -18.16 -17.84 -2.54
N GLU A 378 -18.07 -17.05 -1.47
CA GLU A 378 -19.21 -16.33 -0.91
C GLU A 378 -19.81 -15.32 -1.88
N ASP A 379 -18.99 -14.69 -2.71
CA ASP A 379 -19.45 -13.74 -3.73
C ASP A 379 -20.24 -14.43 -4.84
N VAL A 380 -19.74 -15.54 -5.35
CA VAL A 380 -20.48 -16.39 -6.30
C VAL A 380 -21.83 -16.86 -5.71
N ALA A 381 -21.83 -17.28 -4.44
CA ALA A 381 -23.05 -17.71 -3.76
C ALA A 381 -24.11 -16.60 -3.69
N ARG A 382 -23.70 -15.35 -3.50
CA ARG A 382 -24.60 -14.18 -3.42
C ARG A 382 -25.17 -13.75 -4.76
N HIS A 383 -24.38 -13.86 -5.82
CA HIS A 383 -24.82 -13.48 -7.17
C HIS A 383 -25.80 -14.48 -7.79
N GLY A 384 -26.00 -15.66 -7.15
CA GLY A 384 -27.01 -16.63 -7.54
C GLY A 384 -26.79 -17.33 -8.88
N ARG A 385 -25.74 -16.98 -9.62
CA ARG A 385 -25.30 -17.69 -10.82
C ARG A 385 -24.39 -18.84 -10.41
N SER A 386 -24.91 -20.06 -10.45
CA SER A 386 -24.12 -21.26 -10.18
C SER A 386 -23.19 -21.55 -11.35
N ARG A 387 -21.88 -21.58 -11.06
CA ARG A 387 -20.84 -22.06 -11.95
C ARG A 387 -20.02 -23.12 -11.21
N PRO A 388 -19.34 -24.06 -11.89
CA PRO A 388 -18.47 -25.00 -11.20
C PRO A 388 -17.32 -24.26 -10.49
N VAL A 389 -17.17 -24.49 -9.19
CA VAL A 389 -16.05 -23.94 -8.40
C VAL A 389 -15.29 -25.07 -7.74
N GLU A 390 -14.04 -25.22 -8.11
CA GLU A 390 -13.12 -26.23 -7.57
C GLU A 390 -12.08 -25.52 -6.70
N VAL A 391 -12.11 -25.80 -5.40
CA VAL A 391 -11.17 -25.24 -4.42
C VAL A 391 -10.18 -26.30 -3.97
N PHE A 392 -8.91 -26.08 -4.21
CA PHE A 392 -7.81 -26.84 -3.63
C PHE A 392 -7.24 -26.05 -2.47
N TYR A 393 -7.48 -26.54 -1.24
CA TYR A 393 -6.99 -25.90 -0.01
C TYR A 393 -5.75 -26.62 0.49
N GLY A 394 -4.58 -25.96 0.35
CA GLY A 394 -3.29 -26.53 0.68
C GLY A 394 -2.75 -26.08 2.04
N ALA A 395 -2.14 -27.02 2.76
CA ALA A 395 -1.36 -26.78 3.98
C ALA A 395 -0.17 -27.72 4.06
N ARG A 396 0.78 -27.48 4.98
CA ARG A 396 1.88 -28.40 5.25
C ARG A 396 1.36 -29.65 5.95
N HIS A 397 0.68 -29.46 7.07
CA HIS A 397 0.11 -30.53 7.88
C HIS A 397 -1.40 -30.42 7.93
N HIS A 398 -2.08 -31.50 8.32
CA HIS A 398 -3.53 -31.53 8.39
C HIS A 398 -4.10 -30.47 9.35
N ASP A 399 -3.46 -30.25 10.49
CA ASP A 399 -3.86 -29.28 11.50
C ASP A 399 -3.70 -27.83 11.06
N ASP A 400 -2.87 -27.57 10.03
CA ASP A 400 -2.70 -26.26 9.39
C ASP A 400 -3.88 -25.88 8.47
N LEU A 401 -4.81 -26.82 8.18
CA LEU A 401 -6.05 -26.54 7.45
C LEU A 401 -7.08 -25.87 8.35
N TYR A 402 -6.71 -24.79 9.00
CA TYR A 402 -7.42 -24.14 10.14
C TYR A 402 -8.86 -23.69 9.82
N ASP A 403 -9.25 -23.53 8.57
CA ASP A 403 -10.60 -23.10 8.14
C ASP A 403 -11.32 -24.16 7.28
N ILE A 404 -10.85 -25.40 7.29
CA ILE A 404 -11.40 -26.48 6.46
C ILE A 404 -12.87 -26.74 6.76
N ASP A 405 -13.28 -26.70 8.04
CA ASP A 405 -14.68 -26.94 8.45
C ASP A 405 -15.61 -25.88 7.86
N THR A 406 -15.17 -24.62 7.75
CA THR A 406 -15.94 -23.55 7.12
C THR A 406 -16.10 -23.81 5.62
N MET A 407 -15.04 -24.20 4.95
CA MET A 407 -15.08 -24.53 3.52
C MET A 407 -15.97 -25.73 3.22
N LEU A 408 -15.92 -26.77 4.05
CA LEU A 408 -16.78 -27.95 3.92
C LEU A 408 -18.24 -27.64 4.24
N ARG A 409 -18.52 -26.71 5.15
CA ARG A 409 -19.90 -26.20 5.36
C ARG A 409 -20.43 -25.49 4.13
N LEU A 410 -19.61 -24.63 3.50
CA LEU A 410 -19.99 -23.97 2.25
C LEU A 410 -20.27 -24.99 1.14
N GLN A 411 -19.44 -26.03 1.00
CA GLN A 411 -19.67 -27.10 0.04
C GLN A 411 -21.01 -27.84 0.28
N LYS A 412 -21.38 -28.08 1.53
CA LYS A 412 -22.66 -28.72 1.85
C LYS A 412 -23.88 -27.91 1.44
N THR A 413 -23.76 -26.57 1.46
CA THR A 413 -24.84 -25.65 1.11
C THR A 413 -24.87 -25.30 -0.38
N HIS A 414 -23.76 -25.52 -1.12
CA HIS A 414 -23.62 -25.14 -2.51
C HIS A 414 -23.18 -26.33 -3.37
N PRO A 415 -24.10 -27.01 -4.10
CA PRO A 415 -23.79 -28.20 -4.92
C PRO A 415 -22.78 -27.94 -6.06
N TRP A 416 -22.61 -26.68 -6.47
CA TRP A 416 -21.65 -26.26 -7.49
C TRP A 416 -20.22 -26.11 -6.95
N LEU A 417 -20.01 -26.19 -5.63
CA LEU A 417 -18.72 -26.03 -4.97
C LEU A 417 -18.12 -27.40 -4.59
N SER A 418 -16.88 -27.64 -4.99
CA SER A 418 -16.08 -28.78 -4.57
C SER A 418 -14.83 -28.30 -3.82
N VAL A 419 -14.59 -28.81 -2.61
CA VAL A 419 -13.44 -28.45 -1.77
C VAL A 419 -12.56 -29.68 -1.57
N ARG A 420 -11.29 -29.55 -1.96
CA ARG A 420 -10.27 -30.61 -1.89
C ARG A 420 -9.14 -30.19 -0.94
N PRO A 421 -9.05 -30.70 0.29
CA PRO A 421 -7.91 -30.49 1.14
C PRO A 421 -6.67 -31.20 0.58
N VAL A 422 -5.54 -30.48 0.58
CA VAL A 422 -4.23 -30.97 0.10
C VAL A 422 -3.18 -30.76 1.20
N VAL A 423 -2.49 -31.83 1.58
CA VAL A 423 -1.44 -31.79 2.61
C VAL A 423 -0.11 -32.16 2.00
N SER A 424 0.91 -31.32 2.17
CA SER A 424 2.24 -31.61 1.60
C SER A 424 3.09 -32.54 2.45
N ASP A 425 2.92 -32.50 3.77
CA ASP A 425 3.75 -33.23 4.73
C ASP A 425 2.90 -33.98 5.76
N GLY A 426 3.19 -35.25 5.95
CA GLY A 426 2.51 -36.08 6.95
C GLY A 426 1.23 -36.79 6.46
N PRO A 427 0.57 -37.51 7.35
CA PRO A 427 -0.63 -38.27 7.04
C PRO A 427 -1.83 -37.35 6.77
N THR A 428 -2.68 -37.75 5.81
CA THR A 428 -3.89 -37.02 5.48
C THR A 428 -4.99 -37.96 5.00
N LEU A 429 -6.24 -37.62 5.29
CA LEU A 429 -7.42 -38.23 4.66
C LEU A 429 -7.76 -37.56 3.31
N GLY A 430 -7.12 -36.43 3.00
CA GLY A 430 -7.28 -35.71 1.75
C GLY A 430 -6.24 -36.09 0.71
N LEU A 431 -5.96 -35.14 -0.19
CA LEU A 431 -4.95 -35.31 -1.22
C LEU A 431 -3.55 -35.05 -0.64
N SER A 432 -2.54 -35.83 -1.06
CA SER A 432 -1.15 -35.67 -0.62
C SER A 432 -0.28 -35.12 -1.74
N GLY A 433 0.60 -34.16 -1.41
CA GLY A 433 1.61 -33.58 -2.28
C GLY A 433 1.59 -32.05 -2.34
N GLN A 434 2.48 -31.48 -3.13
CA GLN A 434 2.52 -30.03 -3.35
C GLN A 434 1.30 -29.56 -4.14
N LEU A 435 0.63 -28.51 -3.65
CA LEU A 435 -0.66 -28.03 -4.17
C LEU A 435 -0.67 -27.85 -5.70
N PRO A 436 0.28 -27.17 -6.37
CA PRO A 436 0.26 -27.04 -7.82
C PRO A 436 0.38 -28.38 -8.56
N GLN A 437 1.15 -29.31 -8.03
CA GLN A 437 1.36 -30.64 -8.63
C GLN A 437 0.12 -31.52 -8.48
N VAL A 438 -0.62 -31.39 -7.36
CA VAL A 438 -1.86 -32.10 -7.14
C VAL A 438 -2.93 -31.64 -8.12
N VAL A 439 -3.10 -30.33 -8.30
CA VAL A 439 -4.07 -29.72 -9.24
C VAL A 439 -3.86 -30.23 -10.67
N ARG A 440 -2.60 -30.43 -11.08
CA ARG A 440 -2.24 -30.96 -12.41
C ARG A 440 -2.81 -32.34 -12.69
N LYS A 441 -3.08 -33.16 -11.65
CA LYS A 441 -3.62 -34.52 -11.79
C LYS A 441 -5.12 -34.55 -12.03
N TYR A 442 -5.78 -33.40 -11.91
CA TYR A 442 -7.21 -33.21 -12.13
C TYR A 442 -7.42 -32.38 -13.39
N GLY A 443 -8.63 -32.18 -13.79
CA GLY A 443 -8.95 -31.39 -14.97
C GLY A 443 -9.83 -32.17 -15.93
N PRO A 444 -10.07 -31.68 -17.15
CA PRO A 444 -9.40 -30.53 -17.78
C PRO A 444 -9.81 -29.17 -17.22
N TRP A 445 -8.90 -28.17 -17.27
CA TRP A 445 -9.09 -26.83 -16.71
C TRP A 445 -9.21 -25.71 -17.74
N ASN A 446 -9.23 -25.99 -19.02
CA ASN A 446 -9.22 -24.99 -20.11
C ASN A 446 -10.46 -24.06 -20.10
N ALA A 447 -11.57 -24.50 -19.51
CA ALA A 447 -12.79 -23.70 -19.37
C ALA A 447 -12.91 -23.00 -18.00
N TYR A 448 -11.80 -22.90 -17.25
CA TYR A 448 -11.79 -22.31 -15.91
C TYR A 448 -10.96 -21.03 -15.87
N ASP A 449 -11.44 -20.06 -15.08
CA ASP A 449 -10.63 -18.97 -14.57
C ASP A 449 -9.91 -19.43 -13.31
N ALA A 450 -8.63 -19.14 -13.18
CA ALA A 450 -7.84 -19.58 -12.04
C ALA A 450 -7.57 -18.43 -11.05
N PHE A 451 -7.68 -18.73 -9.76
CA PHE A 451 -7.46 -17.79 -8.65
C PHE A 451 -6.48 -18.40 -7.65
N LEU A 452 -5.36 -17.73 -7.42
CA LEU A 452 -4.30 -18.24 -6.55
C LEU A 452 -3.98 -17.27 -5.42
N SER A 453 -3.97 -17.77 -4.18
CA SER A 453 -3.50 -16.99 -3.03
C SER A 453 -2.77 -17.88 -2.03
N GLY A 454 -1.67 -17.37 -1.46
CA GLY A 454 -0.85 -18.11 -0.51
C GLY A 454 0.61 -17.67 -0.52
N PRO A 455 1.53 -18.48 0.00
CA PRO A 455 2.95 -18.16 0.02
C PRO A 455 3.50 -17.87 -1.39
N PRO A 456 4.40 -16.88 -1.57
CA PRO A 456 4.90 -16.45 -2.88
C PRO A 456 5.46 -17.59 -3.73
N GLY A 457 6.18 -18.54 -3.13
CA GLY A 457 6.73 -19.71 -3.82
C GLY A 457 5.63 -20.63 -4.38
N MET A 458 4.55 -20.83 -3.63
CA MET A 458 3.40 -21.63 -4.07
C MET A 458 2.65 -20.91 -5.21
N VAL A 459 2.46 -19.59 -5.12
CA VAL A 459 1.80 -18.80 -6.17
C VAL A 459 2.61 -18.88 -7.46
N ARG A 460 3.94 -18.63 -7.43
CA ARG A 460 4.80 -18.75 -8.63
C ARG A 460 4.69 -20.14 -9.27
N SER A 461 4.93 -21.19 -8.48
CA SER A 461 4.85 -22.57 -8.98
C SER A 461 3.43 -22.92 -9.48
N GLY A 462 2.40 -22.33 -8.85
CA GLY A 462 1.02 -22.48 -9.29
C GLY A 462 0.78 -21.87 -10.66
N VAL A 463 1.20 -20.62 -10.86
CA VAL A 463 1.08 -19.92 -12.16
C VAL A 463 1.79 -20.72 -13.26
N ASP A 464 3.05 -21.12 -13.03
CA ASP A 464 3.83 -21.92 -14.01
C ASP A 464 3.10 -23.22 -14.34
N THR A 465 2.57 -23.92 -13.33
CA THR A 465 1.84 -25.17 -13.51
C THR A 465 0.56 -24.96 -14.32
N LEU A 466 -0.24 -23.93 -14.01
CA LEU A 466 -1.51 -23.66 -14.68
C LEU A 466 -1.32 -23.23 -16.13
N VAL A 467 -0.30 -22.42 -16.42
CA VAL A 467 0.10 -22.08 -17.80
C VAL A 467 0.54 -23.35 -18.53
N GLY A 468 1.34 -24.20 -17.90
CA GLY A 468 1.83 -25.45 -18.47
C GLY A 468 0.75 -26.50 -18.78
N ILE A 469 -0.44 -26.42 -18.15
CA ILE A 469 -1.61 -27.27 -18.44
C ILE A 469 -2.66 -26.59 -19.31
N GLY A 470 -2.32 -25.40 -19.87
CA GLY A 470 -3.10 -24.75 -20.95
C GLY A 470 -4.08 -23.67 -20.49
N ILE A 471 -4.02 -23.19 -19.23
CA ILE A 471 -4.79 -22.01 -18.84
C ILE A 471 -4.04 -20.76 -19.31
N PRO A 472 -4.64 -19.88 -20.13
CA PRO A 472 -4.00 -18.65 -20.58
C PRO A 472 -3.67 -17.71 -19.39
N SER A 473 -2.53 -17.04 -19.43
CA SER A 473 -2.05 -16.19 -18.32
C SER A 473 -3.05 -15.09 -17.93
N HIS A 474 -3.79 -14.52 -18.89
CA HIS A 474 -4.82 -13.50 -18.60
C HIS A 474 -6.05 -14.04 -17.84
N ARG A 475 -6.23 -15.36 -17.79
CA ARG A 475 -7.28 -16.04 -17.00
C ARG A 475 -6.76 -16.50 -15.63
N ILE A 476 -5.48 -16.26 -15.32
CA ILE A 476 -4.89 -16.60 -14.02
C ILE A 476 -4.77 -15.31 -13.21
N ARG A 477 -5.52 -15.23 -12.10
CA ARG A 477 -5.56 -14.07 -11.21
C ARG A 477 -4.92 -14.42 -9.88
N HIS A 478 -4.02 -13.57 -9.43
CA HIS A 478 -3.36 -13.66 -8.13
C HIS A 478 -2.91 -12.27 -7.70
N ASP A 479 -2.69 -12.09 -6.40
CA ASP A 479 -2.02 -10.89 -5.90
C ASP A 479 -0.60 -10.82 -6.47
N SER A 480 -0.11 -9.61 -6.72
CA SER A 480 1.25 -9.41 -7.24
C SER A 480 2.27 -10.11 -6.34
N ILE A 481 3.17 -10.91 -6.95
CA ILE A 481 4.24 -11.59 -6.21
C ILE A 481 5.12 -10.58 -5.48
N ASP A 482 5.33 -9.41 -6.07
CA ASP A 482 6.08 -8.32 -5.47
C ASP A 482 5.39 -7.73 -4.23
N GLU A 483 4.06 -7.61 -4.26
CA GLU A 483 3.26 -7.19 -3.10
C GLU A 483 3.27 -8.25 -2.00
N LEU A 484 3.18 -9.52 -2.36
CA LEU A 484 3.30 -10.64 -1.43
C LEU A 484 4.69 -10.68 -0.78
N MET A 485 5.76 -10.47 -1.55
CA MET A 485 7.12 -10.38 -1.02
C MET A 485 7.30 -9.20 -0.08
N ALA A 486 6.78 -8.03 -0.43
CA ALA A 486 6.81 -6.84 0.43
C ALA A 486 6.04 -7.04 1.74
N SER A 487 4.97 -7.85 1.72
CA SER A 487 4.19 -8.20 2.92
C SER A 487 4.88 -9.26 3.79
N ALA A 488 5.69 -10.14 3.19
CA ALA A 488 6.38 -11.22 3.91
C ALA A 488 7.66 -10.75 4.63
N THR A 489 8.27 -9.64 4.19
CA THR A 489 9.52 -9.10 4.75
C THR A 489 9.29 -8.02 5.82
N GLY A 490 8.07 -7.78 6.26
CA GLY A 490 7.73 -6.71 7.18
C GLY A 490 7.18 -7.09 8.55
#